data_18fa86a9ceb14863ed52a9ec5b6ae3c3
#
_entry.id   18fa86a9ceb14863ed52a9ec5b6ae3c3
#
_cell.length_a   1.000
_cell.length_b   1.000
_cell.length_c   1.000
_cell.angle_alpha   90.00
_cell.angle_beta   90.00
_cell.angle_gamma   90.00
#
_symmetry.space_group_name_H-M   'P 1'
#
loop_
_entity.id
_entity.type
_entity.pdbx_description
1 polymer ?
#
loop_
_entity_poly.entity_id
_entity_poly.type
_entity_poly.pdbx_seq_one_letter_code
_entity_poly.pdbx_strand_id
1 'polypeptide(L)'
;MTSVTLEKTQFGFLQEPVKAPAFSFFFRIHSGSEKQLHDAGHIRNRCFEVLKNAGLESSQTETLKKECSALIDALDLQSGAKSIGLFVSPEAAFSRLYYVNLPELFYMGERFSCYETMYAAKASTPYLLFLFEPSTVEIYKGQGNHLESG
;
A
#
# COMPACT_ATOMS: atom_id res chain seq x y z
N MET A 1 7.23 10.76 18.93
CA MET A 1 8.43 11.30 18.23
C MET A 1 9.13 10.25 17.40
N THR A 2 9.28 9.03 17.87
CA THR A 2 9.85 7.91 17.11
C THR A 2 9.05 7.57 15.84
N SER A 3 7.72 7.70 15.85
CA SER A 3 6.88 7.43 14.69
C SER A 3 7.15 8.37 13.51
N VAL A 4 7.39 9.65 13.78
CA VAL A 4 7.68 10.65 12.74
C VAL A 4 9.01 10.35 12.04
N THR A 5 10.00 9.88 12.79
CA THR A 5 11.31 9.51 12.22
C THR A 5 11.21 8.26 11.35
N LEU A 6 10.40 7.28 11.77
CA LEU A 6 10.16 6.08 10.99
C LEU A 6 9.44 6.39 9.66
N GLU A 7 8.44 7.27 9.70
CA GLU A 7 7.73 7.71 8.49
C GLU A 7 8.66 8.38 7.50
N LYS A 8 9.51 9.30 7.96
CA LYS A 8 10.49 9.96 7.11
C LYS A 8 11.47 8.97 6.48
N THR A 9 11.91 7.97 7.22
CA THR A 9 12.80 6.92 6.72
C THR A 9 12.09 6.07 5.66
N GLN A 10 10.81 5.74 5.86
CA GLN A 10 10.02 5.00 4.88
C GLN A 10 9.83 5.77 3.59
N PHE A 11 9.53 7.07 3.68
CA PHE A 11 9.39 7.94 2.51
C PHE A 11 10.72 8.13 1.78
N GLY A 12 11.80 8.28 2.53
CA GLY A 12 13.15 8.40 1.97
C GLY A 12 13.49 7.19 1.11
N PHE A 13 13.16 5.98 1.57
CA PHE A 13 13.39 4.76 0.81
C PHE A 13 12.63 4.75 -0.52
N LEU A 14 11.37 5.17 -0.52
CA LEU A 14 10.56 5.25 -1.74
C LEU A 14 11.05 6.33 -2.71
N GLN A 15 11.68 7.39 -2.19
CA GLN A 15 12.19 8.49 -3.00
C GLN A 15 13.57 8.21 -3.59
N GLU A 16 14.29 7.22 -3.09
CA GLU A 16 15.61 6.87 -3.61
C GLU A 16 15.48 6.26 -5.02
N PRO A 17 16.40 6.63 -5.94
CA PRO A 17 16.44 6.00 -7.24
C PRO A 17 16.71 4.50 -7.10
N VAL A 18 16.00 3.70 -7.86
CA VAL A 18 16.25 2.27 -7.99
C VAL A 18 16.57 1.95 -9.44
N LYS A 19 17.10 0.76 -9.69
CA LYS A 19 17.33 0.33 -11.05
C LYS A 19 15.99 0.24 -11.79
N ALA A 20 15.87 1.02 -12.86
CA ALA A 20 14.63 1.06 -13.65
C ALA A 20 14.43 -0.24 -14.45
N PRO A 21 13.18 -0.62 -14.72
CA PRO A 21 11.97 0.08 -14.37
C PRO A 21 11.49 -0.24 -12.94
N ALA A 22 10.95 0.76 -12.26
CA ALA A 22 10.31 0.60 -10.97
C ALA A 22 8.79 0.60 -11.14
N PHE A 23 8.14 -0.45 -10.67
CA PHE A 23 6.70 -0.60 -10.73
C PHE A 23 6.09 -0.43 -9.34
N SER A 24 5.02 0.34 -9.26
CA SER A 24 4.23 0.52 -8.05
C SER A 24 2.80 0.14 -8.38
N PHE A 25 2.25 -0.84 -7.66
CA PHE A 25 0.89 -1.34 -7.85
C PHE A 25 0.11 -1.13 -6.56
N PHE A 26 -1.08 -0.56 -6.66
CA PHE A 26 -1.97 -0.35 -5.52
C PHE A 26 -3.30 -1.03 -5.76
N PHE A 27 -3.78 -1.77 -4.76
CA PHE A 27 -5.02 -2.53 -4.84
C PHE A 27 -5.81 -2.40 -3.55
N ARG A 28 -7.13 -2.48 -3.66
CA ARG A 28 -8.00 -2.65 -2.49
C ARG A 28 -8.06 -4.10 -2.06
N ILE A 29 -8.20 -4.30 -0.76
CA ILE A 29 -8.46 -5.61 -0.17
C ILE A 29 -9.91 -5.64 0.29
N HIS A 30 -10.64 -6.71 -0.08
CA HIS A 30 -12.02 -6.92 0.33
C HIS A 30 -12.07 -7.83 1.55
N SER A 31 -13.09 -7.65 2.39
CA SER A 31 -13.31 -8.53 3.54
C SER A 31 -14.02 -9.81 3.11
N GLY A 32 -13.73 -10.93 3.83
CA GLY A 32 -14.31 -12.24 3.57
C GLY A 32 -13.37 -13.15 2.77
N SER A 33 -13.33 -14.42 3.17
CA SER A 33 -12.37 -15.40 2.63
C SER A 33 -12.50 -15.65 1.13
N GLU A 34 -13.73 -15.72 0.61
CA GLU A 34 -13.96 -15.91 -0.83
C GLU A 34 -13.50 -14.72 -1.65
N LYS A 35 -13.79 -13.51 -1.16
CA LYS A 35 -13.36 -12.27 -1.81
C LYS A 35 -11.83 -12.11 -1.76
N GLN A 36 -11.19 -12.56 -0.69
CA GLN A 36 -9.73 -12.52 -0.56
C GLN A 36 -9.03 -13.43 -1.55
N LEU A 37 -9.58 -14.62 -1.81
CA LEU A 37 -9.06 -15.50 -2.87
C LEU A 37 -9.21 -14.87 -4.23
N HIS A 38 -10.35 -14.22 -4.48
CA HIS A 38 -10.57 -13.47 -5.71
C HIS A 38 -9.58 -12.29 -5.84
N ASP A 39 -9.33 -11.58 -4.73
CA ASP A 39 -8.38 -10.48 -4.70
C ASP A 39 -6.98 -10.94 -5.08
N ALA A 40 -6.48 -12.03 -4.50
CA ALA A 40 -5.16 -12.56 -4.83
C ALA A 40 -5.03 -12.88 -6.33
N GLY A 41 -6.03 -13.51 -6.92
CA GLY A 41 -6.08 -13.80 -8.35
C GLY A 41 -6.12 -12.55 -9.21
N HIS A 42 -6.96 -11.59 -8.82
CA HIS A 42 -7.08 -10.31 -9.52
C HIS A 42 -5.76 -9.53 -9.49
N ILE A 43 -5.13 -9.43 -8.32
CA ILE A 43 -3.86 -8.73 -8.14
C ILE A 43 -2.78 -9.35 -9.04
N ARG A 44 -2.67 -10.68 -9.02
CA ARG A 44 -1.69 -11.39 -9.85
C ARG A 44 -1.91 -11.13 -11.33
N ASN A 45 -3.15 -11.26 -11.79
CA ASN A 45 -3.50 -11.07 -13.21
C ASN A 45 -3.22 -9.64 -13.66
N ARG A 46 -3.55 -8.65 -12.84
CA ARG A 46 -3.32 -7.24 -13.19
C ARG A 46 -1.83 -6.91 -13.20
N CYS A 47 -1.06 -7.37 -12.24
CA CYS A 47 0.39 -7.18 -12.23
C CYS A 47 1.03 -7.80 -13.48
N PHE A 48 0.66 -9.03 -13.83
CA PHE A 48 1.20 -9.72 -14.98
C PHE A 48 0.84 -9.02 -16.30
N GLU A 49 -0.39 -8.53 -16.41
CA GLU A 49 -0.84 -7.76 -17.56
C GLU A 49 -0.02 -6.48 -17.75
N VAL A 50 0.17 -5.71 -16.69
CA VAL A 50 0.97 -4.48 -16.72
C VAL A 50 2.42 -4.77 -17.10
N LEU A 51 3.02 -5.78 -16.50
CA LEU A 51 4.41 -6.18 -16.79
C LEU A 51 4.55 -6.66 -18.26
N LYS A 52 3.60 -7.43 -18.75
CA LYS A 52 3.60 -7.91 -20.12
C LYS A 52 3.53 -6.77 -21.13
N ASN A 53 2.75 -5.74 -20.84
CA ASN A 53 2.52 -4.61 -21.74
C ASN A 53 3.53 -3.47 -21.55
N ALA A 54 4.51 -3.61 -20.67
CA ALA A 54 5.47 -2.54 -20.36
C ALA A 54 6.60 -2.39 -21.39
N GLY A 55 6.69 -3.26 -22.38
CA GLY A 55 7.72 -3.19 -23.40
C GLY A 55 9.10 -3.68 -22.95
N LEU A 56 9.15 -4.53 -21.92
CA LEU A 56 10.39 -5.09 -21.40
C LEU A 56 10.84 -6.31 -22.19
N GLU A 57 12.13 -6.67 -22.05
CA GLU A 57 12.64 -7.94 -22.55
C GLU A 57 11.97 -9.12 -21.84
N SER A 58 11.84 -10.26 -22.50
CA SER A 58 11.19 -11.45 -21.95
C SER A 58 11.80 -11.91 -20.63
N SER A 59 13.13 -11.87 -20.53
CA SER A 59 13.84 -12.25 -19.30
C SER A 59 13.53 -11.34 -18.13
N GLN A 60 13.47 -10.03 -18.36
CA GLN A 60 13.08 -9.04 -17.35
C GLN A 60 11.64 -9.24 -16.91
N THR A 61 10.74 -9.42 -17.86
CA THR A 61 9.33 -9.64 -17.58
C THR A 61 9.14 -10.87 -16.70
N GLU A 62 9.78 -11.98 -17.01
CA GLU A 62 9.70 -13.21 -16.22
C GLU A 62 10.26 -13.04 -14.81
N THR A 63 11.38 -12.34 -14.67
CA THR A 63 11.97 -12.05 -13.35
C THR A 63 11.03 -11.22 -12.50
N LEU A 64 10.46 -10.16 -13.07
CA LEU A 64 9.54 -9.29 -12.33
C LEU A 64 8.22 -9.99 -11.99
N LYS A 65 7.73 -10.85 -12.86
CA LYS A 65 6.57 -11.70 -12.56
C LYS A 65 6.81 -12.62 -11.37
N LYS A 66 7.97 -13.24 -11.30
CA LYS A 66 8.35 -14.09 -10.16
C LYS A 66 8.40 -13.29 -8.87
N GLU A 67 8.96 -12.09 -8.89
CA GLU A 67 9.00 -11.22 -7.73
C GLU A 67 7.59 -10.82 -7.28
N CYS A 68 6.72 -10.45 -8.22
CA CYS A 68 5.32 -10.14 -7.92
C CYS A 68 4.61 -11.35 -7.31
N SER A 69 4.77 -12.54 -7.88
CA SER A 69 4.15 -13.76 -7.36
C SER A 69 4.61 -14.06 -5.93
N ALA A 70 5.90 -13.92 -5.65
CA ALA A 70 6.44 -14.14 -4.31
C ALA A 70 5.84 -13.16 -3.30
N LEU A 71 5.70 -11.88 -3.67
CA LEU A 71 5.08 -10.88 -2.81
C LEU A 71 3.60 -11.21 -2.55
N ILE A 72 2.86 -11.58 -3.58
CA ILE A 72 1.44 -11.93 -3.47
C ILE A 72 1.24 -13.15 -2.59
N ASP A 73 2.06 -14.17 -2.76
CA ASP A 73 1.97 -15.39 -1.95
C ASP A 73 2.30 -15.14 -0.47
N ALA A 74 3.10 -14.12 -0.18
CA ALA A 74 3.46 -13.74 1.18
C ALA A 74 2.47 -12.77 1.84
N LEU A 75 1.44 -12.29 1.11
CA LEU A 75 0.48 -11.33 1.65
C LEU A 75 -0.43 -11.96 2.71
N ASP A 76 -0.60 -11.25 3.82
CA ASP A 76 -1.62 -11.57 4.81
C ASP A 76 -2.88 -10.74 4.53
N LEU A 77 -3.78 -11.30 3.73
CA LEU A 77 -5.04 -10.66 3.38
C LEU A 77 -6.06 -10.65 4.53
N GLN A 78 -5.76 -11.37 5.62
CA GLN A 78 -6.62 -11.42 6.80
C GLN A 78 -6.20 -10.41 7.88
N SER A 79 -5.17 -9.60 7.62
CA SER A 79 -4.62 -8.65 8.58
C SER A 79 -5.56 -7.51 8.96
N GLY A 80 -6.65 -7.31 8.22
CA GLY A 80 -7.55 -6.18 8.40
C GLY A 80 -7.14 -4.94 7.61
N ALA A 81 -6.06 -5.00 6.86
CA ALA A 81 -5.66 -3.92 5.97
C ALA A 81 -6.71 -3.69 4.88
N LYS A 82 -6.88 -2.45 4.45
CA LYS A 82 -7.87 -2.05 3.45
C LYS A 82 -7.30 -1.98 2.04
N SER A 83 -5.99 -1.80 1.93
CA SER A 83 -5.28 -1.71 0.65
C SER A 83 -3.87 -2.25 0.78
N ILE A 84 -3.29 -2.60 -0.36
CA ILE A 84 -1.89 -3.02 -0.43
C ILE A 84 -1.16 -2.23 -1.51
N GLY A 85 0.14 -2.09 -1.31
CA GLY A 85 1.07 -1.63 -2.34
C GLY A 85 2.10 -2.72 -2.61
N LEU A 86 2.36 -2.97 -3.88
CA LEU A 86 3.43 -3.84 -4.34
C LEU A 86 4.45 -3.00 -5.10
N PHE A 87 5.70 -3.11 -4.71
CA PHE A 87 6.79 -2.32 -5.27
C PHE A 87 7.84 -3.28 -5.80
N VAL A 88 8.06 -3.27 -7.12
CA VAL A 88 8.92 -4.24 -7.78
C VAL A 88 9.84 -3.53 -8.77
N SER A 89 11.13 -3.81 -8.64
CA SER A 89 12.15 -3.37 -9.59
C SER A 89 13.19 -4.48 -9.75
N PRO A 90 14.14 -4.38 -10.71
CA PRO A 90 15.22 -5.37 -10.82
C PRO A 90 16.07 -5.52 -9.56
N GLU A 91 16.12 -4.53 -8.68
CA GLU A 91 16.95 -4.54 -7.47
C GLU A 91 16.17 -4.72 -6.17
N ALA A 92 14.88 -4.43 -6.17
CA ALA A 92 14.10 -4.40 -4.94
C ALA A 92 12.67 -4.89 -5.20
N ALA A 93 12.14 -5.64 -4.25
CA ALA A 93 10.76 -6.06 -4.26
C ALA A 93 10.24 -6.09 -2.82
N PHE A 94 9.16 -5.38 -2.56
CA PHE A 94 8.53 -5.37 -1.23
C PHE A 94 7.06 -4.99 -1.33
N SER A 95 6.31 -5.30 -0.29
CA SER A 95 4.90 -4.97 -0.17
C SER A 95 4.65 -4.10 1.07
N ARG A 96 3.55 -3.36 1.04
CA ARG A 96 3.06 -2.60 2.19
C ARG A 96 1.58 -2.77 2.34
N LEU A 97 1.12 -2.80 3.59
CA LEU A 97 -0.29 -2.82 3.94
C LEU A 97 -0.72 -1.41 4.37
N TYR A 98 -1.88 -1.00 3.91
CA TYR A 98 -2.46 0.30 4.25
C TYR A 98 -3.82 0.12 4.90
N TYR A 99 -4.11 0.92 5.92
CA TYR A 99 -5.37 0.85 6.66
C TYR A 99 -6.37 1.92 6.22
N VAL A 100 -6.18 2.43 5.01
CA VAL A 100 -7.09 3.33 4.31
C VAL A 100 -7.39 2.76 2.94
N ASN A 101 -8.52 3.15 2.36
CA ASN A 101 -8.88 2.73 1.01
C ASN A 101 -8.07 3.53 -0.01
N LEU A 102 -7.29 2.83 -0.82
CA LEU A 102 -6.59 3.41 -1.96
C LEU A 102 -7.24 2.92 -3.26
N PRO A 103 -7.32 3.75 -4.29
CA PRO A 103 -7.79 3.28 -5.59
C PRO A 103 -6.80 2.31 -6.23
N GLU A 104 -7.27 1.49 -7.16
CA GLU A 104 -6.41 0.63 -7.96
C GLU A 104 -5.62 1.51 -8.93
N LEU A 105 -4.30 1.56 -8.76
CA LEU A 105 -3.41 2.41 -9.54
C LEU A 105 -2.11 1.69 -9.84
N PHE A 106 -1.51 2.02 -10.98
CA PHE A 106 -0.25 1.44 -11.44
C PHE A 106 0.68 2.53 -11.95
N TYR A 107 1.93 2.48 -11.52
CA TYR A 107 2.96 3.41 -11.95
C TYR A 107 4.19 2.67 -12.42
N MET A 108 4.82 3.17 -13.47
CA MET A 108 6.11 2.70 -13.94
C MET A 108 7.02 3.90 -14.14
N GLY A 109 8.23 3.84 -13.62
CA GLY A 109 9.17 4.94 -13.75
C GLY A 109 10.55 4.58 -13.21
N GLU A 110 11.34 5.60 -12.92
CA GLU A 110 12.69 5.46 -12.37
C GLU A 110 12.69 5.31 -10.85
N ARG A 111 11.55 5.61 -10.20
CA ARG A 111 11.37 5.53 -8.76
C ARG A 111 10.01 4.95 -8.44
N PHE A 112 9.89 4.38 -7.26
CA PHE A 112 8.59 3.98 -6.76
C PHE A 112 7.72 5.19 -6.43
N SER A 113 6.41 5.05 -6.62
CA SER A 113 5.47 6.09 -6.22
C SER A 113 5.37 6.14 -4.69
N CYS A 114 5.61 7.30 -4.10
CA CYS A 114 5.49 7.50 -2.65
C CYS A 114 4.20 8.22 -2.24
N TYR A 115 3.46 8.77 -3.21
CA TYR A 115 2.28 9.59 -2.92
C TYR A 115 1.24 8.85 -2.10
N GLU A 116 0.90 7.63 -2.47
CA GLU A 116 -0.12 6.81 -1.81
C GLU A 116 0.30 6.45 -0.38
N THR A 117 1.59 6.16 -0.18
CA THR A 117 2.13 5.89 1.16
C THR A 117 2.08 7.13 2.03
N MET A 118 2.41 8.29 1.49
CA MET A 118 2.30 9.57 2.21
C MET A 118 0.86 9.90 2.55
N TYR A 119 -0.06 9.72 1.61
CA TYR A 119 -1.49 9.91 1.83
C TYR A 119 -2.00 8.98 2.94
N ALA A 120 -1.68 7.70 2.88
CA ALA A 120 -2.10 6.71 3.86
C ALA A 120 -1.57 7.03 5.26
N ALA A 121 -0.32 7.43 5.37
CA ALA A 121 0.29 7.83 6.64
C ALA A 121 -0.43 9.03 7.24
N LYS A 122 -0.71 10.05 6.43
CA LYS A 122 -1.43 11.25 6.85
C LYS A 122 -2.88 10.93 7.26
N ALA A 123 -3.58 10.14 6.45
CA ALA A 123 -4.97 9.77 6.71
C ALA A 123 -5.12 8.84 7.92
N SER A 124 -4.06 8.10 8.27
CA SER A 124 -4.05 7.17 9.41
C SER A 124 -3.46 7.77 10.68
N THR A 125 -3.03 9.03 10.65
CA THR A 125 -2.46 9.69 11.84
C THR A 125 -3.50 9.72 12.95
N PRO A 126 -3.19 9.20 14.15
CA PRO A 126 -4.12 9.26 15.27
C PRO A 126 -4.40 10.71 15.70
N TYR A 127 -5.62 10.97 16.09
CA TYR A 127 -6.02 12.27 16.60
C TYR A 127 -7.01 12.12 17.74
N LEU A 128 -7.17 13.20 18.52
CA LEU A 128 -8.21 13.30 19.56
C LEU A 128 -9.23 14.34 19.11
N LEU A 129 -10.50 13.96 19.17
CA LEU A 129 -11.60 14.87 18.92
C LEU A 129 -12.27 15.21 20.24
N PHE A 130 -12.34 16.50 20.56
CA PHE A 130 -13.01 17.00 21.75
C PHE A 130 -14.32 17.65 21.34
N LEU A 131 -15.42 17.14 21.87
CA LEU A 131 -16.74 17.72 21.65
C LEU A 131 -17.17 18.44 22.91
N PHE A 132 -17.31 19.77 22.85
CA PHE A 132 -17.68 20.61 23.99
C PHE A 132 -19.18 20.91 23.95
N GLU A 133 -19.86 20.55 25.01
CA GLU A 133 -21.25 20.90 25.25
C GLU A 133 -21.31 21.76 26.52
N PRO A 134 -22.45 22.47 26.80
CA PRO A 134 -22.49 23.40 27.93
C PRO A 134 -22.17 22.79 29.29
N SER A 135 -22.42 21.49 29.48
CA SER A 135 -22.20 20.82 30.76
C SER A 135 -21.26 19.60 30.69
N THR A 136 -20.83 19.23 29.49
CA THR A 136 -20.01 18.02 29.30
C THR A 136 -18.93 18.21 28.23
N VAL A 137 -17.90 17.38 28.32
CA VAL A 137 -16.88 17.29 27.29
C VAL A 137 -16.75 15.81 26.91
N GLU A 138 -16.98 15.50 25.66
CA GLU A 138 -16.77 14.15 25.14
C GLU A 138 -15.43 14.09 24.40
N ILE A 139 -14.69 13.01 24.61
CA ILE A 139 -13.38 12.79 24.01
C ILE A 139 -13.46 11.54 23.13
N TYR A 140 -13.07 11.67 21.88
CA TYR A 140 -13.00 10.57 20.95
C TYR A 140 -11.58 10.39 20.45
N LYS A 141 -11.15 9.14 20.33
CA LYS A 141 -9.90 8.80 19.63
C LYS A 141 -10.25 8.48 18.19
N GLY A 142 -9.53 9.09 17.27
CA GLY A 142 -9.74 8.87 15.85
C GLY A 142 -8.49 8.42 15.16
N GLN A 143 -8.69 7.64 14.09
CA GLN A 143 -7.64 7.28 13.14
C GLN A 143 -8.31 7.10 11.79
N GLY A 144 -7.95 7.97 10.84
CA GLY A 144 -8.66 8.02 9.57
C GLY A 144 -10.13 8.45 9.79
N ASN A 145 -11.06 7.66 9.27
CA ASN A 145 -12.49 7.89 9.42
C ASN A 145 -13.12 7.16 10.61
N HIS A 146 -12.30 6.49 11.40
CA HIS A 146 -12.78 5.70 12.53
C HIS A 146 -12.68 6.51 13.82
N LEU A 147 -13.78 6.58 14.60
CA LEU A 147 -13.84 7.22 15.90
C LEU A 147 -14.23 6.21 16.97
N GLU A 148 -13.53 6.24 18.09
CA GLU A 148 -13.84 5.46 19.28
C GLU A 148 -14.05 6.41 20.47
N SER A 149 -15.08 6.14 21.27
CA SER A 149 -15.28 6.93 22.49
C SER A 149 -14.17 6.62 23.48
N GLY A 150 -13.60 7.67 23.98
CA GLY A 150 -12.44 7.60 24.88
C GLY A 150 -12.81 7.29 26.31
#